data_2a09e6b3b886f1ba2d8e7b02d8f17dcd
#
_entry.id   2a09e6b3b886f1ba2d8e7b02d8f17dcd
#
_cell.length_a   1.000
_cell.length_b   1.000
_cell.length_c   1.000
_cell.angle_alpha   90.00
_cell.angle_beta   90.00
_cell.angle_gamma   90.00
#
_symmetry.space_group_name_H-M   'P 1'
#
loop_
_entity.id
_entity.type
_entity.pdbx_description
1 polymer ?
#
loop_
_entity_poly.entity_id
_entity_poly.type
_entity_poly.pdbx_seq_one_letter_code
_entity_poly.pdbx_strand_id
1 'polypeptide(L)'
;MMRTRGYPTGRGLLTAAAVVLAALVGLAPLHGAPAGQSDQAAMFGNTPSRNMVSAETGLPAEWDVGSGMNVKWSQPVGSQAYAGPTVYGGQVYVGTNNEGLRDPDATGDRGVVMAFDAQSGEFLWQVAHAKLPAGRVNDWPLQGVCSTPFAADGRVYYVSNQAHVTAVDTAGDLIWSFDMINEVDAFPHNLATSSPLVVGDIVFASTGNGVDEGHITIPSPFGASFVALDKNTGELLWDSAIPGENILHGTWTNPAYGVIEGTPQVVFPGGDGWLYSFVPETGELIWKFDLNPKDSQWALGGRGTRNNVLSTPVIYDDKVFVGVGQDPEHGEAPGNFWVIDGTGSGDVTDTNTVWHLGGEHINRTMSTVAIADGIVYIADLSGFLYAHDVETGERLWTYDAFAAVWGSPFVADGRVYLGDEDGDVVVLQHGRELVELGEFNMGAAVYTTPVAKDGVLYILSRSRLFALEVGSTP
;
A
#
# COMPACT_ATOMS: atom_id res chain seq x y z
N MET A 1 15.27 -69.95 11.75
CA MET A 1 16.43 -70.70 12.28
C MET A 1 17.35 -69.75 13.00
N MET A 2 17.34 -69.82 14.23
CA MET A 2 18.20 -69.46 15.36
C MET A 2 19.72 -69.41 15.05
N ARG A 3 20.44 -68.48 15.62
CA ARG A 3 21.47 -68.52 16.69
C ARG A 3 22.30 -67.23 16.67
N THR A 4 22.23 -66.47 17.62
CA THR A 4 22.80 -66.12 18.93
C THR A 4 24.31 -66.32 19.14
N ARG A 5 24.91 -65.31 19.86
CA ARG A 5 26.12 -65.22 20.71
C ARG A 5 27.32 -64.52 20.04
N GLY A 6 28.09 -63.68 20.76
CA GLY A 6 28.17 -63.27 22.17
C GLY A 6 29.42 -62.38 22.33
N TYR A 7 29.43 -61.58 23.38
CA TYR A 7 30.57 -60.76 23.83
C TYR A 7 31.68 -61.58 24.48
N PRO A 8 32.93 -61.05 24.56
CA PRO A 8 33.37 -60.65 25.89
C PRO A 8 34.29 -59.39 25.98
N THR A 9 34.18 -58.75 27.05
CA THR A 9 34.97 -57.93 27.99
C THR A 9 36.49 -58.02 27.96
N GLY A 10 37.18 -56.86 28.16
CA GLY A 10 38.59 -56.79 28.56
C GLY A 10 39.05 -55.36 28.91
N ARG A 11 39.36 -55.15 30.18
CA ARG A 11 39.87 -53.91 30.80
C ARG A 11 41.35 -53.65 30.43
N GLY A 12 41.74 -52.37 30.42
CA GLY A 12 43.15 -51.94 30.48
C GLY A 12 43.25 -50.45 30.67
N LEU A 13 43.49 -50.01 31.90
CA LEU A 13 43.96 -48.64 32.23
C LEU A 13 45.41 -48.44 31.80
N LEU A 14 45.66 -47.29 31.15
CA LEU A 14 47.00 -46.66 31.16
C LEU A 14 46.84 -45.15 31.12
N THR A 15 47.26 -44.52 32.21
CA THR A 15 47.42 -43.10 32.42
C THR A 15 48.60 -42.59 31.64
N ALA A 16 48.40 -41.56 30.80
CA ALA A 16 49.48 -40.71 30.28
C ALA A 16 49.08 -39.25 30.47
N ALA A 17 49.88 -38.57 31.29
CA ALA A 17 49.76 -37.12 31.49
C ALA A 17 50.31 -36.41 30.27
N ALA A 18 49.52 -35.57 29.63
CA ALA A 18 49.93 -34.63 28.60
C ALA A 18 49.85 -33.20 29.15
N VAL A 19 50.98 -32.54 29.19
CA VAL A 19 51.12 -31.10 29.49
C VAL A 19 50.54 -30.30 28.35
N VAL A 20 49.47 -29.52 28.62
CA VAL A 20 48.88 -28.59 27.67
C VAL A 20 49.49 -27.22 27.88
N LEU A 21 50.33 -26.78 26.95
CA LEU A 21 50.78 -25.40 26.81
C LEU A 21 49.61 -24.57 26.32
N ALA A 22 49.05 -23.70 27.17
CA ALA A 22 48.04 -22.72 26.77
C ALA A 22 48.69 -21.54 26.07
N ALA A 23 48.57 -21.45 24.78
CA ALA A 23 48.83 -20.24 24.00
C ALA A 23 47.64 -19.29 24.16
N LEU A 24 47.84 -18.20 24.90
CA LEU A 24 46.95 -17.07 24.99
C LEU A 24 46.98 -16.33 23.64
N VAL A 25 46.05 -16.65 22.74
CA VAL A 25 45.72 -15.79 21.61
C VAL A 25 44.73 -14.76 22.12
N GLY A 26 45.19 -13.50 22.22
CA GLY A 26 44.32 -12.36 22.56
C GLY A 26 43.23 -12.19 21.49
N LEU A 27 42.04 -12.59 21.78
CA LEU A 27 40.84 -12.21 21.05
C LEU A 27 40.55 -10.74 21.37
N ALA A 28 40.81 -9.86 20.39
CA ALA A 28 40.25 -8.50 20.41
C ALA A 28 38.72 -8.62 20.49
N PRO A 29 38.05 -7.81 21.33
CA PRO A 29 36.57 -7.82 21.34
C PRO A 29 36.12 -7.36 19.96
N LEU A 30 35.49 -8.26 19.21
CA LEU A 30 34.59 -7.89 18.13
C LEU A 30 33.51 -7.03 18.78
N HIS A 31 33.59 -5.70 18.56
CA HIS A 31 32.44 -4.84 18.80
C HIS A 31 31.36 -5.35 17.86
N GLY A 32 30.46 -6.21 18.38
CA GLY A 32 29.21 -6.50 17.73
C GLY A 32 28.51 -5.16 17.53
N ALA A 33 28.20 -4.84 16.28
CA ALA A 33 27.22 -3.81 16.00
C ALA A 33 25.99 -4.09 16.87
N PRO A 34 25.30 -3.08 17.45
CA PRO A 34 24.10 -3.28 18.21
C PRO A 34 23.17 -4.12 17.33
N ALA A 35 22.61 -5.19 17.89
CA ALA A 35 21.60 -5.99 17.23
C ALA A 35 20.53 -5.01 16.71
N GLY A 36 20.46 -4.85 15.38
CA GLY A 36 19.52 -3.93 14.75
C GLY A 36 18.14 -4.22 15.27
N GLN A 37 17.38 -3.17 15.60
CA GLN A 37 15.94 -3.26 15.66
C GLN A 37 15.53 -4.05 14.40
N SER A 38 14.83 -5.18 14.58
CA SER A 38 14.25 -5.91 13.46
C SER A 38 13.46 -4.86 12.67
N ASP A 39 13.80 -4.63 11.40
CA ASP A 39 13.12 -3.64 10.59
C ASP A 39 11.62 -3.91 10.65
N GLN A 40 10.89 -2.93 11.13
CA GLN A 40 9.45 -3.01 11.21
C GLN A 40 8.92 -3.12 9.78
N ALA A 41 7.89 -3.95 9.57
CA ALA A 41 7.27 -4.09 8.26
C ALA A 41 6.92 -2.72 7.65
N ALA A 42 7.24 -2.53 6.39
CA ALA A 42 6.97 -1.31 5.64
C ALA A 42 5.91 -1.58 4.57
N MET A 43 4.92 -0.70 4.44
CA MET A 43 3.75 -0.92 3.59
C MET A 43 3.02 0.39 3.29
N PHE A 44 2.12 0.36 2.34
CA PHE A 44 1.14 1.43 2.13
C PHE A 44 0.40 1.74 3.44
N GLY A 45 0.41 3.01 3.89
CA GLY A 45 -0.21 3.46 5.14
C GLY A 45 0.57 3.12 6.41
N ASN A 46 1.82 2.67 6.32
CA ASN A 46 2.76 2.37 7.41
C ASN A 46 2.31 1.30 8.44
N THR A 47 1.03 1.01 8.52
CA THR A 47 0.45 0.02 9.44
C THR A 47 -0.58 -0.86 8.72
N PRO A 48 -0.90 -2.06 9.23
CA PRO A 48 -1.96 -2.89 8.67
C PRO A 48 -3.33 -2.20 8.63
N SER A 49 -3.59 -1.26 9.52
CA SER A 49 -4.82 -0.45 9.54
C SER A 49 -4.87 0.63 8.46
N ARG A 50 -3.78 0.82 7.69
CA ARG A 50 -3.64 1.78 6.58
C ARG A 50 -3.67 3.26 6.97
N ASN A 51 -3.50 3.60 8.24
CA ASN A 51 -3.47 4.99 8.69
C ASN A 51 -2.20 5.71 8.18
N MET A 52 -2.36 6.83 7.49
CA MET A 52 -1.27 7.59 6.86
C MET A 52 -0.50 8.45 7.88
N VAL A 53 0.00 7.81 8.93
CA VAL A 53 0.73 8.46 10.04
C VAL A 53 2.06 7.76 10.29
N SER A 54 3.09 8.53 10.61
CA SER A 54 4.40 8.01 11.01
C SER A 54 4.87 8.65 12.32
N ALA A 55 5.55 7.86 13.14
CA ALA A 55 6.21 8.34 14.36
C ALA A 55 7.62 8.91 14.12
N GLU A 56 8.08 8.91 12.87
CA GLU A 56 9.38 9.48 12.49
C GLU A 56 9.46 10.97 12.80
N THR A 57 10.61 11.43 13.19
CA THR A 57 10.90 12.83 13.55
C THR A 57 12.18 13.33 12.89
N GLY A 58 12.42 14.64 12.95
CA GLY A 58 13.58 15.27 12.32
C GLY A 58 13.44 15.44 10.81
N LEU A 59 12.19 15.39 10.31
CA LEU A 59 11.90 15.51 8.89
C LEU A 59 12.04 16.94 8.39
N PRO A 60 12.41 17.20 7.12
CA PRO A 60 12.47 18.54 6.56
C PRO A 60 11.08 19.18 6.48
N ALA A 61 11.02 20.45 6.89
CA ALA A 61 9.84 21.31 6.71
C ALA A 61 9.93 22.15 5.43
N GLU A 62 11.11 22.18 4.80
CA GLU A 62 11.42 22.94 3.59
C GLU A 62 12.51 22.24 2.80
N TRP A 63 12.47 22.37 1.47
CA TRP A 63 13.50 21.89 0.55
C TRP A 63 13.43 22.65 -0.77
N ASP A 64 14.48 22.52 -1.57
CA ASP A 64 14.51 23.06 -2.93
C ASP A 64 15.24 22.07 -3.85
N VAL A 65 14.49 21.41 -4.71
CA VAL A 65 15.04 20.42 -5.65
C VAL A 65 15.94 21.05 -6.71
N GLY A 66 15.80 22.36 -6.98
CA GLY A 66 16.62 23.08 -7.94
C GLY A 66 18.01 23.42 -7.43
N SER A 67 18.11 23.86 -6.17
CA SER A 67 19.40 24.15 -5.50
C SER A 67 19.99 22.96 -4.77
N GLY A 68 19.20 21.92 -4.51
CA GLY A 68 19.58 20.77 -3.71
C GLY A 68 19.46 20.96 -2.19
N MET A 69 18.92 22.07 -1.71
CA MET A 69 18.74 22.30 -0.28
C MET A 69 17.86 21.21 0.34
N ASN A 70 18.34 20.55 1.39
CA ASN A 70 17.69 19.43 2.08
C ASN A 70 17.38 18.22 1.17
N VAL A 71 18.01 18.11 0.00
CA VAL A 71 17.93 16.94 -0.87
C VAL A 71 19.15 16.06 -0.60
N LYS A 72 18.95 14.88 -0.01
CA LYS A 72 20.00 13.90 0.23
C LYS A 72 20.44 13.26 -1.07
N TRP A 73 19.50 12.81 -1.87
CA TRP A 73 19.69 12.29 -3.21
C TRP A 73 18.37 12.29 -3.99
N SER A 74 18.44 12.16 -5.30
CA SER A 74 17.28 11.91 -6.14
C SER A 74 17.63 10.99 -7.31
N GLN A 75 16.70 10.10 -7.67
CA GLN A 75 16.90 9.14 -8.74
C GLN A 75 15.73 9.18 -9.74
N PRO A 76 15.99 9.14 -11.05
CA PRO A 76 14.95 8.92 -12.03
C PRO A 76 14.39 7.50 -11.88
N VAL A 77 13.07 7.36 -12.07
CA VAL A 77 12.37 6.08 -12.16
C VAL A 77 11.83 5.91 -13.58
N GLY A 78 10.65 5.36 -13.80
CA GLY A 78 9.98 5.39 -15.11
C GLY A 78 9.41 6.78 -15.43
N SER A 79 8.46 6.84 -16.37
CA SER A 79 7.72 8.05 -16.70
C SER A 79 6.40 8.19 -15.95
N GLN A 80 5.93 7.10 -15.34
CA GLN A 80 4.71 7.03 -14.55
C GLN A 80 4.97 6.25 -13.26
N ALA A 81 4.62 6.84 -12.12
CA ALA A 81 4.63 6.22 -10.82
C ALA A 81 3.37 6.64 -10.06
N TYR A 82 2.55 5.66 -9.73
CA TYR A 82 1.31 5.82 -8.95
C TYR A 82 1.39 5.13 -7.59
N ALA A 83 2.30 4.15 -7.46
CA ALA A 83 2.60 3.48 -6.21
C ALA A 83 3.51 4.33 -5.33
N GLY A 84 3.23 4.43 -4.04
CA GLY A 84 4.13 5.06 -3.08
C GLY A 84 5.44 4.29 -2.90
N PRO A 85 6.52 4.93 -2.45
CA PRO A 85 7.75 4.24 -2.10
C PRO A 85 7.57 3.43 -0.81
N THR A 86 8.36 2.37 -0.66
CA THR A 86 8.45 1.56 0.57
C THR A 86 9.89 1.48 1.01
N VAL A 87 10.18 1.74 2.29
CA VAL A 87 11.56 1.77 2.83
C VAL A 87 11.73 0.64 3.84
N TYR A 88 12.58 -0.33 3.54
CA TYR A 88 12.83 -1.49 4.39
C TYR A 88 14.24 -2.05 4.15
N GLY A 89 14.91 -2.50 5.21
CA GLY A 89 16.22 -3.17 5.12
C GLY A 89 17.32 -2.33 4.50
N GLY A 90 17.27 -0.99 4.66
CA GLY A 90 18.20 -0.06 4.03
C GLY A 90 17.99 0.13 2.53
N GLN A 91 16.85 -0.31 1.99
CA GLN A 91 16.49 -0.14 0.59
C GLN A 91 15.16 0.59 0.42
N VAL A 92 15.00 1.27 -0.72
CA VAL A 92 13.73 1.91 -1.14
C VAL A 92 13.21 1.20 -2.37
N TYR A 93 11.99 0.69 -2.28
CA TYR A 93 11.30 -0.02 -3.36
C TYR A 93 10.22 0.84 -3.98
N VAL A 94 10.14 0.86 -5.31
CA VAL A 94 9.13 1.61 -6.06
C VAL A 94 8.57 0.82 -7.23
N GLY A 95 7.26 0.90 -7.44
CA GLY A 95 6.59 0.44 -8.64
C GLY A 95 6.53 1.54 -9.70
N THR A 96 6.80 1.21 -10.97
CA THR A 96 6.80 2.14 -12.09
C THR A 96 6.72 1.40 -13.43
N ASN A 97 6.85 2.14 -14.55
CA ASN A 97 7.05 1.57 -15.88
C ASN A 97 8.53 1.55 -16.30
N ASN A 98 8.82 0.97 -17.47
CA ASN A 98 10.17 0.75 -17.97
C ASN A 98 10.70 1.91 -18.86
N GLU A 99 10.11 3.10 -18.85
CA GLU A 99 10.62 4.21 -19.66
C GLU A 99 11.93 4.82 -19.12
N GLY A 100 12.25 4.62 -17.85
CA GLY A 100 13.57 4.88 -17.28
C GLY A 100 14.49 3.66 -17.43
N LEU A 101 14.76 3.21 -18.67
CA LEU A 101 15.48 1.98 -18.99
C LEU A 101 16.81 1.83 -18.23
N ARG A 102 16.92 0.82 -17.39
CA ARG A 102 18.15 0.46 -16.64
C ARG A 102 18.71 -0.88 -17.08
N ASP A 103 17.86 -1.80 -17.52
CA ASP A 103 18.25 -3.08 -18.10
C ASP A 103 18.05 -3.01 -19.62
N PRO A 104 19.14 -3.04 -20.43
CA PRO A 104 19.06 -2.95 -21.88
C PRO A 104 18.31 -4.13 -22.54
N ASP A 105 18.19 -5.25 -21.85
CA ASP A 105 17.49 -6.44 -22.35
C ASP A 105 15.97 -6.37 -22.07
N ALA A 106 15.55 -5.55 -21.10
CA ALA A 106 14.15 -5.38 -20.74
C ALA A 106 13.49 -4.21 -21.51
N THR A 107 13.49 -4.28 -22.84
CA THR A 107 12.98 -3.21 -23.72
C THR A 107 11.46 -3.20 -23.84
N GLY A 108 10.90 -2.06 -24.28
CA GLY A 108 9.49 -1.83 -24.54
C GLY A 108 8.69 -1.48 -23.29
N ASP A 109 7.37 -1.38 -23.45
CA ASP A 109 6.45 -1.10 -22.33
C ASP A 109 6.39 -2.32 -21.37
N ARG A 110 6.72 -2.10 -20.11
CA ARG A 110 6.75 -3.10 -19.04
C ARG A 110 6.37 -2.48 -17.72
N GLY A 111 5.82 -3.28 -16.82
CA GLY A 111 5.79 -2.93 -15.41
C GLY A 111 7.12 -3.27 -14.75
N VAL A 112 7.57 -2.41 -13.85
CA VAL A 112 8.87 -2.58 -13.18
C VAL A 112 8.73 -2.30 -11.68
N VAL A 113 9.38 -3.12 -10.86
CA VAL A 113 9.70 -2.80 -9.47
C VAL A 113 11.20 -2.54 -9.40
N MET A 114 11.61 -1.41 -8.85
CA MET A 114 13.00 -1.00 -8.67
C MET A 114 13.37 -0.93 -7.20
N ALA A 115 14.62 -1.25 -6.88
CA ALA A 115 15.21 -1.03 -5.56
C ALA A 115 16.41 -0.08 -5.64
N PHE A 116 16.50 0.78 -4.63
CA PHE A 116 17.59 1.74 -4.45
C PHE A 116 18.14 1.61 -3.04
N ASP A 117 19.44 1.83 -2.87
CA ASP A 117 20.04 1.99 -1.55
C ASP A 117 19.49 3.24 -0.86
N ALA A 118 18.95 3.11 0.35
CA ALA A 118 18.29 4.21 1.05
C ALA A 118 19.27 5.33 1.48
N GLN A 119 20.54 5.00 1.68
CA GLN A 119 21.56 5.95 2.12
C GLN A 119 22.12 6.77 0.95
N SER A 120 22.44 6.12 -0.17
CA SER A 120 23.15 6.72 -1.31
C SER A 120 22.23 7.03 -2.50
N GLY A 121 21.07 6.38 -2.60
CA GLY A 121 20.23 6.41 -3.78
C GLY A 121 20.76 5.55 -4.94
N GLU A 122 21.81 4.75 -4.73
CA GLU A 122 22.34 3.86 -5.76
C GLU A 122 21.26 2.85 -6.20
N PHE A 123 21.11 2.68 -7.52
CA PHE A 123 20.23 1.65 -8.08
C PHE A 123 20.82 0.26 -7.79
N LEU A 124 20.02 -0.63 -7.20
CA LEU A 124 20.46 -1.96 -6.81
C LEU A 124 19.99 -3.02 -7.82
N TRP A 125 18.69 -3.07 -8.08
CA TRP A 125 18.09 -4.06 -8.98
C TRP A 125 16.71 -3.62 -9.48
N GLN A 126 16.22 -4.31 -10.50
CA GLN A 126 14.82 -4.22 -10.93
C GLN A 126 14.27 -5.60 -11.32
N VAL A 127 12.95 -5.76 -11.16
CA VAL A 127 12.18 -6.86 -11.73
C VAL A 127 11.24 -6.28 -12.77
N ALA A 128 11.31 -6.79 -14.01
CA ALA A 128 10.51 -6.30 -15.13
C ALA A 128 9.47 -7.34 -15.58
N HIS A 129 8.23 -6.91 -15.72
CA HIS A 129 7.08 -7.71 -16.13
C HIS A 129 6.62 -7.31 -17.53
N ALA A 130 6.37 -8.28 -18.39
CA ALA A 130 5.82 -8.02 -19.73
C ALA A 130 4.39 -7.47 -19.63
N LYS A 131 3.94 -6.79 -20.70
CA LYS A 131 2.53 -6.40 -20.83
C LYS A 131 1.65 -7.63 -21.07
N LEU A 132 0.42 -7.58 -20.57
CA LEU A 132 -0.57 -8.62 -20.86
C LEU A 132 -0.96 -8.63 -22.34
N PRO A 133 -1.15 -9.82 -22.96
CA PRO A 133 -1.52 -9.93 -24.38
C PRO A 133 -2.86 -9.29 -24.72
N ALA A 134 -3.80 -9.22 -23.78
CA ALA A 134 -5.09 -8.53 -23.94
C ALA A 134 -4.95 -7.02 -24.05
N GLY A 135 -3.76 -6.48 -23.75
CA GLY A 135 -3.44 -5.07 -23.92
C GLY A 135 -4.25 -4.18 -22.98
N ARG A 136 -4.71 -3.06 -23.53
CA ARG A 136 -5.31 -1.94 -22.82
C ARG A 136 -6.40 -2.32 -21.81
N VAL A 137 -7.25 -3.26 -22.14
CA VAL A 137 -8.37 -3.63 -21.25
C VAL A 137 -7.94 -4.22 -19.91
N ASN A 138 -6.78 -4.91 -19.88
CA ASN A 138 -6.28 -5.53 -18.65
C ASN A 138 -5.02 -4.88 -18.10
N ASP A 139 -4.26 -4.20 -18.97
CA ASP A 139 -2.94 -3.65 -18.63
C ASP A 139 -2.70 -2.38 -19.46
N TRP A 140 -3.13 -1.25 -18.91
CA TRP A 140 -3.12 0.03 -19.61
C TRP A 140 -1.69 0.41 -20.06
N PRO A 141 -1.53 0.97 -21.28
CA PRO A 141 -0.21 1.35 -21.80
C PRO A 141 0.53 2.32 -20.87
N LEU A 142 1.80 2.04 -20.64
CA LEU A 142 2.74 2.84 -19.85
C LEU A 142 2.41 3.03 -18.37
N GLN A 143 1.39 2.36 -17.83
CA GLN A 143 1.06 2.48 -16.40
C GLN A 143 2.10 1.80 -15.50
N GLY A 144 2.58 0.64 -15.90
CA GLY A 144 3.56 -0.11 -15.12
C GLY A 144 2.99 -0.78 -13.88
N VAL A 145 3.82 -0.95 -12.85
CA VAL A 145 3.41 -1.49 -11.54
C VAL A 145 2.87 -0.35 -10.69
N CYS A 146 1.56 -0.39 -10.39
CA CYS A 146 0.86 0.62 -9.59
C CYS A 146 0.65 0.18 -8.12
N SER A 147 1.17 -0.97 -7.74
CA SER A 147 1.14 -1.50 -6.37
C SER A 147 2.26 -0.91 -5.54
N THR A 148 1.95 -0.34 -4.37
CA THR A 148 2.97 -0.03 -3.35
C THR A 148 3.47 -1.33 -2.74
N PRO A 149 4.76 -1.64 -2.78
CA PRO A 149 5.28 -2.89 -2.23
C PRO A 149 5.06 -2.97 -0.71
N PHE A 150 4.83 -4.17 -0.22
CA PHE A 150 4.94 -4.52 1.20
C PHE A 150 6.29 -5.18 1.43
N ALA A 151 7.03 -4.79 2.46
CA ALA A 151 8.32 -5.38 2.75
C ALA A 151 8.45 -5.77 4.24
N ALA A 152 8.80 -7.02 4.50
CA ALA A 152 9.05 -7.57 5.83
C ALA A 152 9.79 -8.91 5.74
N ASP A 153 10.47 -9.32 6.81
CA ASP A 153 11.11 -10.64 6.95
C ASP A 153 12.04 -11.01 5.78
N GLY A 154 12.73 -10.00 5.20
CA GLY A 154 13.65 -10.18 4.08
C GLY A 154 12.95 -10.43 2.74
N ARG A 155 11.67 -10.12 2.63
CA ARG A 155 10.85 -10.29 1.42
C ARG A 155 10.13 -9.01 1.03
N VAL A 156 9.85 -8.89 -0.27
CA VAL A 156 9.09 -7.79 -0.86
C VAL A 156 7.92 -8.39 -1.65
N TYR A 157 6.70 -7.96 -1.32
CA TYR A 157 5.47 -8.42 -1.95
C TYR A 157 4.83 -7.27 -2.73
N TYR A 158 4.34 -7.53 -3.92
CA TYR A 158 3.64 -6.55 -4.75
C TYR A 158 2.67 -7.24 -5.72
N VAL A 159 1.76 -6.47 -6.29
CA VAL A 159 0.93 -6.92 -7.41
C VAL A 159 1.53 -6.34 -8.69
N SER A 160 1.90 -7.21 -9.63
CA SER A 160 2.45 -6.79 -10.93
C SER A 160 1.35 -6.31 -11.89
N ASN A 161 1.75 -5.60 -12.96
CA ASN A 161 0.83 -5.24 -14.05
C ASN A 161 0.21 -6.46 -14.76
N GLN A 162 0.78 -7.66 -14.56
CA GLN A 162 0.22 -8.92 -15.06
C GLN A 162 -0.86 -9.50 -14.15
N ALA A 163 -1.30 -8.78 -13.13
CA ALA A 163 -2.21 -9.26 -12.07
C ALA A 163 -1.65 -10.48 -11.31
N HIS A 164 -0.33 -10.51 -11.10
CA HIS A 164 0.28 -11.51 -10.24
C HIS A 164 0.59 -10.90 -8.87
N VAL A 165 0.19 -11.57 -7.80
CA VAL A 165 0.75 -11.33 -6.48
C VAL A 165 2.12 -11.99 -6.46
N THR A 166 3.18 -11.21 -6.28
CA THR A 166 4.56 -11.67 -6.43
C THR A 166 5.34 -11.40 -5.14
N ALA A 167 6.11 -12.37 -4.69
CA ALA A 167 7.09 -12.24 -3.62
C ALA A 167 8.50 -12.43 -4.18
N VAL A 168 9.37 -11.47 -3.88
CA VAL A 168 10.80 -11.55 -4.15
C VAL A 168 11.58 -11.37 -2.84
N ASP A 169 12.84 -11.76 -2.80
CA ASP A 169 13.72 -11.40 -1.68
C ASP A 169 14.26 -9.96 -1.84
N THR A 170 15.04 -9.50 -0.88
CA THR A 170 15.64 -8.15 -0.90
C THR A 170 16.74 -7.99 -1.97
N ALA A 171 17.15 -9.05 -2.64
CA ALA A 171 18.04 -9.00 -3.80
C ALA A 171 17.27 -8.97 -5.14
N GLY A 172 15.94 -9.10 -5.11
CA GLY A 172 15.07 -9.12 -6.28
C GLY A 172 14.85 -10.51 -6.87
N ASP A 173 15.34 -11.56 -6.21
CA ASP A 173 15.17 -12.93 -6.67
C ASP A 173 13.75 -13.44 -6.36
N LEU A 174 13.10 -14.05 -7.36
CA LEU A 174 11.74 -14.55 -7.24
C LEU A 174 11.64 -15.68 -6.20
N ILE A 175 10.73 -15.53 -5.24
CA ILE A 175 10.38 -16.58 -4.27
C ILE A 175 9.16 -17.35 -4.78
N TRP A 176 8.05 -16.65 -5.06
CA TRP A 176 6.83 -17.20 -5.65
C TRP A 176 6.02 -16.13 -6.37
N SER A 177 5.11 -16.56 -7.24
CA SER A 177 4.18 -15.69 -7.96
C SER A 177 2.86 -16.41 -8.14
N PHE A 178 1.75 -15.76 -7.82
CA PHE A 178 0.38 -16.26 -7.96
C PHE A 178 -0.35 -15.49 -9.06
N ASP A 179 -0.76 -16.17 -10.11
CA ASP A 179 -1.45 -15.61 -11.28
C ASP A 179 -2.96 -15.52 -11.03
N MET A 180 -3.45 -14.34 -10.67
CA MET A 180 -4.86 -14.14 -10.35
C MET A 180 -5.80 -14.32 -11.55
N ILE A 181 -5.30 -14.17 -12.78
CA ILE A 181 -6.12 -14.39 -13.98
C ILE A 181 -6.39 -15.88 -14.18
N ASN A 182 -5.35 -16.70 -14.11
CA ASN A 182 -5.47 -18.12 -14.43
C ASN A 182 -5.90 -18.99 -13.24
N GLU A 183 -5.58 -18.58 -12.00
CA GLU A 183 -5.86 -19.37 -10.80
C GLU A 183 -7.25 -19.10 -10.19
N VAL A 184 -7.75 -17.85 -10.31
CA VAL A 184 -9.04 -17.43 -9.70
C VAL A 184 -9.95 -16.71 -10.67
N ASP A 185 -9.72 -16.85 -11.99
CA ASP A 185 -10.53 -16.32 -13.07
C ASP A 185 -10.78 -14.79 -12.98
N ALA A 186 -9.82 -14.03 -12.46
CA ALA A 186 -9.94 -12.57 -12.40
C ALA A 186 -9.82 -11.95 -13.80
N PHE A 187 -10.61 -10.91 -14.07
CA PHE A 187 -10.49 -10.08 -15.28
C PHE A 187 -10.16 -8.65 -14.86
N PRO A 188 -8.89 -8.30 -14.69
CA PRO A 188 -8.51 -6.95 -14.29
C PRO A 188 -8.96 -5.93 -15.32
N HIS A 189 -9.72 -4.92 -14.90
CA HIS A 189 -10.09 -3.81 -15.76
C HIS A 189 -9.02 -2.72 -15.67
N ASN A 190 -8.46 -2.33 -16.81
CA ASN A 190 -7.37 -1.37 -16.98
C ASN A 190 -6.04 -1.81 -16.33
N LEU A 191 -6.04 -2.18 -15.07
CA LEU A 191 -4.83 -2.54 -14.32
C LEU A 191 -5.15 -3.27 -13.00
N ALA A 192 -4.17 -4.01 -12.51
CA ALA A 192 -4.17 -4.52 -11.15
C ALA A 192 -3.32 -3.62 -10.27
N THR A 193 -3.92 -2.97 -9.27
CA THR A 193 -3.28 -1.89 -8.48
C THR A 193 -3.13 -2.17 -7.01
N SER A 194 -3.77 -3.22 -6.50
CA SER A 194 -3.80 -3.48 -5.06
C SER A 194 -2.41 -3.50 -4.45
N SER A 195 -2.20 -2.68 -3.41
CA SER A 195 -1.01 -2.77 -2.57
C SER A 195 -1.25 -3.88 -1.55
N PRO A 196 -0.51 -5.00 -1.61
CA PRO A 196 -0.80 -6.15 -0.78
C PRO A 196 -0.64 -5.82 0.71
N LEU A 197 -1.35 -6.57 1.53
CA LEU A 197 -1.28 -6.51 2.98
C LEU A 197 -0.83 -7.86 3.51
N VAL A 198 0.24 -7.89 4.29
CA VAL A 198 0.67 -9.12 4.95
C VAL A 198 0.41 -9.02 6.45
N VAL A 199 -0.36 -9.95 6.98
CA VAL A 199 -0.64 -10.05 8.43
C VAL A 199 -0.44 -11.50 8.85
N GLY A 200 0.42 -11.72 9.84
CA GLY A 200 0.80 -13.07 10.25
C GLY A 200 1.43 -13.82 9.08
N ASP A 201 0.80 -14.91 8.66
CA ASP A 201 1.24 -15.74 7.54
C ASP A 201 0.39 -15.58 6.27
N ILE A 202 -0.47 -14.55 6.20
CA ILE A 202 -1.42 -14.35 5.10
C ILE A 202 -1.10 -13.07 4.33
N VAL A 203 -1.11 -13.16 2.99
CA VAL A 203 -1.06 -12.03 2.06
C VAL A 203 -2.47 -11.79 1.50
N PHE A 204 -3.00 -10.58 1.65
CA PHE A 204 -4.28 -10.16 1.11
C PHE A 204 -4.09 -9.22 -0.07
N ALA A 205 -4.90 -9.38 -1.13
CA ALA A 205 -4.91 -8.48 -2.26
C ALA A 205 -6.29 -8.43 -2.94
N SER A 206 -6.61 -7.30 -3.58
CA SER A 206 -7.70 -7.19 -4.55
C SER A 206 -7.18 -7.53 -5.95
N THR A 207 -8.01 -8.14 -6.79
CA THR A 207 -7.57 -8.71 -8.07
C THR A 207 -7.63 -7.72 -9.24
N GLY A 208 -8.38 -6.62 -9.09
CA GLY A 208 -8.71 -5.72 -10.19
C GLY A 208 -9.90 -6.17 -11.02
N ASN A 209 -10.58 -7.29 -10.64
CA ASN A 209 -11.72 -7.82 -11.38
C ASN A 209 -12.75 -6.75 -11.70
N GLY A 210 -13.19 -6.67 -12.97
CA GLY A 210 -14.01 -5.57 -13.44
C GLY A 210 -14.73 -5.84 -14.76
N VAL A 211 -15.07 -4.75 -15.46
CA VAL A 211 -15.80 -4.76 -16.72
C VAL A 211 -14.88 -4.94 -17.93
N ASP A 212 -15.45 -5.24 -19.11
CA ASP A 212 -14.75 -5.23 -20.39
C ASP A 212 -14.37 -3.81 -20.85
N GLU A 213 -13.54 -3.67 -21.88
CA GLU A 213 -13.12 -2.37 -22.44
C GLU A 213 -14.30 -1.48 -22.85
N GLY A 214 -15.38 -2.08 -23.30
CA GLY A 214 -16.59 -1.37 -23.75
C GLY A 214 -17.52 -0.99 -22.60
N HIS A 215 -17.24 -1.41 -21.37
CA HIS A 215 -18.11 -1.26 -20.21
C HIS A 215 -19.54 -1.84 -20.46
N ILE A 216 -19.60 -2.99 -21.14
CA ILE A 216 -20.85 -3.62 -21.60
C ILE A 216 -21.13 -4.91 -20.84
N THR A 217 -20.06 -5.62 -20.42
CA THR A 217 -20.16 -6.87 -19.68
C THR A 217 -19.20 -6.92 -18.51
N ILE A 218 -19.44 -7.83 -17.58
CA ILE A 218 -18.47 -8.29 -16.60
C ILE A 218 -18.00 -9.65 -17.10
N PRO A 219 -16.77 -9.77 -17.68
CA PRO A 219 -16.30 -11.01 -18.31
C PRO A 219 -16.22 -12.17 -17.32
N SER A 220 -15.82 -11.89 -16.06
CA SER A 220 -15.68 -12.89 -15.01
C SER A 220 -16.49 -12.53 -13.76
N PRO A 221 -17.84 -12.63 -13.82
CA PRO A 221 -18.69 -12.26 -12.70
C PRO A 221 -18.57 -13.23 -11.49
N PHE A 222 -18.01 -14.40 -11.71
CA PHE A 222 -17.72 -15.39 -10.66
C PHE A 222 -16.22 -15.54 -10.36
N GLY A 223 -15.37 -14.78 -11.05
CA GLY A 223 -13.95 -14.65 -10.73
C GLY A 223 -13.75 -13.87 -9.44
N ALA A 224 -12.67 -14.18 -8.74
CA ALA A 224 -12.39 -13.54 -7.46
C ALA A 224 -12.16 -12.03 -7.60
N SER A 225 -12.73 -11.26 -6.68
CA SER A 225 -12.38 -9.85 -6.45
C SER A 225 -11.33 -9.70 -5.34
N PHE A 226 -11.28 -10.67 -4.41
CA PHE A 226 -10.39 -10.67 -3.24
C PHE A 226 -9.73 -12.02 -3.07
N VAL A 227 -8.45 -12.02 -2.70
CA VAL A 227 -7.66 -13.24 -2.44
C VAL A 227 -6.88 -13.15 -1.14
N ALA A 228 -6.68 -14.30 -0.51
CA ALA A 228 -5.75 -14.51 0.60
C ALA A 228 -4.82 -15.67 0.27
N LEU A 229 -3.51 -15.43 0.39
CA LEU A 229 -2.48 -16.39 0.03
C LEU A 229 -1.58 -16.68 1.22
N ASP A 230 -1.00 -17.87 1.31
CA ASP A 230 0.09 -18.16 2.24
C ASP A 230 1.33 -17.33 1.87
N LYS A 231 1.86 -16.55 2.82
CA LYS A 231 2.98 -15.64 2.56
C LYS A 231 4.28 -16.34 2.17
N ASN A 232 4.44 -17.62 2.54
CA ASN A 232 5.67 -18.37 2.32
C ASN A 232 5.68 -19.10 0.98
N THR A 233 4.51 -19.60 0.56
CA THR A 233 4.37 -20.48 -0.61
C THR A 233 3.64 -19.83 -1.77
N GLY A 234 2.81 -18.79 -1.53
CA GLY A 234 1.91 -18.20 -2.50
C GLY A 234 0.67 -19.08 -2.78
N GLU A 235 0.45 -20.16 -2.02
CA GLU A 235 -0.74 -21.00 -2.17
C GLU A 235 -2.01 -20.24 -1.77
N LEU A 236 -3.09 -20.44 -2.54
CA LEU A 236 -4.39 -19.84 -2.25
C LEU A 236 -4.97 -20.45 -0.96
N LEU A 237 -5.27 -19.61 0.01
CA LEU A 237 -5.96 -20.00 1.25
C LEU A 237 -7.48 -19.86 1.10
N TRP A 238 -7.92 -18.72 0.59
CA TRP A 238 -9.31 -18.46 0.23
C TRP A 238 -9.42 -17.33 -0.80
N ASP A 239 -10.53 -17.29 -1.49
CA ASP A 239 -10.90 -16.22 -2.41
C ASP A 239 -12.38 -15.85 -2.25
N SER A 240 -12.77 -14.71 -2.81
CA SER A 240 -14.15 -14.26 -2.80
C SER A 240 -14.52 -13.59 -4.12
N ALA A 241 -15.57 -14.07 -4.75
CA ALA A 241 -16.15 -13.48 -5.95
C ALA A 241 -17.12 -12.32 -5.65
N ILE A 242 -17.30 -11.92 -4.38
CA ILE A 242 -18.09 -10.74 -4.04
C ILE A 242 -17.41 -9.50 -4.64
N PRO A 243 -18.13 -8.57 -5.31
CA PRO A 243 -19.61 -8.47 -5.45
C PRO A 243 -20.22 -9.18 -6.69
N GLY A 244 -19.41 -9.90 -7.48
CA GLY A 244 -19.93 -10.68 -8.60
C GLY A 244 -20.56 -9.82 -9.71
N GLU A 245 -21.76 -10.14 -10.11
CA GLU A 245 -22.51 -9.41 -11.14
C GLU A 245 -22.87 -7.95 -10.77
N ASN A 246 -22.59 -7.53 -9.53
CA ASN A 246 -22.84 -6.16 -9.07
C ASN A 246 -21.64 -5.23 -9.25
N ILE A 247 -20.49 -5.70 -9.75
CA ILE A 247 -19.36 -4.84 -10.09
C ILE A 247 -19.85 -3.70 -10.99
N LEU A 248 -19.48 -2.46 -10.63
CA LEU A 248 -19.80 -1.27 -11.44
C LEU A 248 -18.75 -1.03 -12.52
N HIS A 249 -17.48 -1.09 -12.13
CA HIS A 249 -16.35 -0.77 -13.00
C HIS A 249 -15.15 -1.67 -12.74
N GLY A 250 -14.44 -1.50 -11.62
CA GLY A 250 -13.31 -2.34 -11.23
C GLY A 250 -13.11 -2.38 -9.72
N THR A 251 -12.29 -3.33 -9.25
CA THR A 251 -11.96 -3.54 -7.84
C THR A 251 -10.47 -3.25 -7.63
N TRP A 252 -10.10 -1.99 -7.44
CA TRP A 252 -8.70 -1.53 -7.50
C TRP A 252 -8.07 -1.18 -6.15
N THR A 253 -8.83 -1.14 -5.08
CA THR A 253 -8.39 -0.61 -3.79
C THR A 253 -7.68 -1.64 -2.92
N ASN A 254 -7.07 -1.15 -1.84
CA ASN A 254 -6.26 -1.96 -0.95
C ASN A 254 -7.08 -2.48 0.23
N PRO A 255 -6.79 -3.69 0.74
CA PRO A 255 -7.34 -4.16 2.00
C PRO A 255 -6.71 -3.43 3.20
N ALA A 256 -7.49 -3.33 4.29
CA ALA A 256 -7.03 -2.92 5.60
C ALA A 256 -7.29 -4.03 6.63
N TYR A 257 -6.47 -4.10 7.68
CA TYR A 257 -6.64 -5.07 8.76
C TYR A 257 -6.63 -4.37 10.12
N GLY A 258 -7.50 -4.83 11.01
CA GLY A 258 -7.54 -4.39 12.40
C GLY A 258 -8.14 -5.45 13.31
N VAL A 259 -7.99 -5.23 14.61
CA VAL A 259 -8.68 -6.00 15.65
C VAL A 259 -9.74 -5.09 16.25
N ILE A 260 -11.01 -5.34 15.92
CA ILE A 260 -12.16 -4.51 16.29
C ILE A 260 -12.90 -5.24 17.43
N GLU A 261 -12.99 -4.61 18.60
CA GLU A 261 -13.52 -5.23 19.83
C GLU A 261 -12.99 -6.67 20.07
N GLY A 262 -11.69 -6.86 19.82
CA GLY A 262 -11.03 -8.17 20.02
C GLY A 262 -11.22 -9.15 18.86
N THR A 263 -11.95 -8.81 17.81
CA THR A 263 -12.18 -9.64 16.61
C THR A 263 -11.25 -9.21 15.48
N PRO A 264 -10.31 -10.06 15.02
CA PRO A 264 -9.51 -9.79 13.83
C PRO A 264 -10.40 -9.69 12.58
N GLN A 265 -10.19 -8.65 11.78
CA GLN A 265 -10.96 -8.40 10.56
C GLN A 265 -10.05 -7.89 9.45
N VAL A 266 -10.26 -8.40 8.22
CA VAL A 266 -9.72 -7.80 7.00
C VAL A 266 -10.88 -7.16 6.22
N VAL A 267 -10.72 -5.88 5.90
CA VAL A 267 -11.76 -5.07 5.27
C VAL A 267 -11.37 -4.76 3.83
N PHE A 268 -12.22 -5.16 2.88
CA PHE A 268 -12.03 -4.93 1.45
C PHE A 268 -13.10 -3.99 0.89
N PRO A 269 -12.67 -2.96 0.15
CA PRO A 269 -13.58 -2.14 -0.64
C PRO A 269 -14.04 -2.87 -1.90
N GLY A 270 -15.33 -2.81 -2.19
CA GLY A 270 -15.95 -3.49 -3.33
C GLY A 270 -16.05 -2.64 -4.59
N GLY A 271 -15.94 -3.29 -5.75
CA GLY A 271 -16.18 -2.69 -7.06
C GLY A 271 -17.66 -2.30 -7.32
N ASP A 272 -18.54 -2.53 -6.35
CA ASP A 272 -19.97 -2.18 -6.36
C ASP A 272 -20.31 -1.03 -5.40
N GLY A 273 -19.31 -0.49 -4.69
CA GLY A 273 -19.50 0.59 -3.74
C GLY A 273 -19.91 0.14 -2.34
N TRP A 274 -19.74 -1.14 -2.02
CA TRP A 274 -19.87 -1.68 -0.68
C TRP A 274 -18.51 -1.88 -0.02
N LEU A 275 -18.49 -1.89 1.29
CA LEU A 275 -17.37 -2.32 2.11
C LEU A 275 -17.68 -3.69 2.69
N TYR A 276 -16.70 -4.59 2.69
CA TYR A 276 -16.85 -5.97 3.14
C TYR A 276 -15.79 -6.32 4.17
N SER A 277 -16.22 -6.84 5.32
CA SER A 277 -15.31 -7.32 6.37
C SER A 277 -15.35 -8.84 6.44
N PHE A 278 -14.17 -9.46 6.49
CA PHE A 278 -14.02 -10.91 6.51
C PHE A 278 -13.17 -11.36 7.69
N VAL A 279 -13.41 -12.61 8.12
CA VAL A 279 -12.48 -13.35 9.00
C VAL A 279 -11.18 -13.59 8.22
N PRO A 280 -10.01 -13.11 8.69
CA PRO A 280 -8.78 -13.16 7.91
C PRO A 280 -8.34 -14.56 7.49
N GLU A 281 -8.54 -15.57 8.35
CA GLU A 281 -8.09 -16.94 8.13
C GLU A 281 -9.00 -17.76 7.21
N THR A 282 -10.29 -17.41 7.12
CA THR A 282 -11.28 -18.25 6.43
C THR A 282 -12.00 -17.57 5.27
N GLY A 283 -11.95 -16.23 5.19
CA GLY A 283 -12.75 -15.48 4.21
C GLY A 283 -14.25 -15.50 4.50
N GLU A 284 -14.68 -15.90 5.71
CA GLU A 284 -16.08 -15.80 6.11
C GLU A 284 -16.48 -14.33 6.25
N LEU A 285 -17.57 -13.92 5.59
CA LEU A 285 -18.09 -12.54 5.67
C LEU A 285 -18.63 -12.26 7.07
N ILE A 286 -18.07 -11.25 7.74
CA ILE A 286 -18.53 -10.80 9.05
C ILE A 286 -19.66 -9.79 8.86
N TRP A 287 -19.38 -8.70 8.15
CA TRP A 287 -20.35 -7.65 7.87
C TRP A 287 -20.08 -6.99 6.51
N LYS A 288 -21.07 -6.26 6.02
CA LYS A 288 -20.96 -5.37 4.86
C LYS A 288 -21.69 -4.06 5.12
N PHE A 289 -21.23 -2.98 4.45
CA PHE A 289 -21.82 -1.65 4.55
C PHE A 289 -21.91 -1.00 3.16
N ASP A 290 -23.08 -0.44 2.81
CA ASP A 290 -23.29 0.30 1.56
C ASP A 290 -22.80 1.75 1.71
N LEU A 291 -21.76 2.14 0.95
CA LEU A 291 -21.19 3.48 1.00
C LEU A 291 -21.89 4.49 0.10
N ASN A 292 -22.86 4.04 -0.70
CA ASN A 292 -23.60 4.91 -1.59
C ASN A 292 -24.92 5.37 -0.98
N PRO A 293 -25.44 6.55 -1.38
CA PRO A 293 -26.79 6.95 -1.02
C PRO A 293 -27.85 5.90 -1.42
N LYS A 294 -28.88 5.74 -0.59
CA LYS A 294 -29.94 4.72 -0.79
C LYS A 294 -30.70 4.86 -2.11
N ASP A 295 -30.77 6.06 -2.66
CA ASP A 295 -31.42 6.37 -3.95
C ASP A 295 -30.45 6.27 -5.13
N SER A 296 -29.19 5.88 -4.89
CA SER A 296 -28.21 5.66 -5.93
C SER A 296 -28.64 4.56 -6.89
N GLN A 297 -28.39 4.77 -8.18
CA GLN A 297 -28.78 3.84 -9.24
C GLN A 297 -27.55 3.11 -9.76
N TRP A 298 -27.59 1.78 -9.67
CA TRP A 298 -26.59 0.93 -10.28
C TRP A 298 -26.74 0.94 -11.81
N ALA A 299 -25.64 1.12 -12.52
CA ALA A 299 -25.56 0.89 -13.94
C ALA A 299 -24.15 0.42 -14.29
N LEU A 300 -24.07 -0.60 -15.12
CA LEU A 300 -22.80 -1.21 -15.52
C LEU A 300 -21.84 -0.18 -16.14
N GLY A 301 -20.57 -0.27 -15.79
CA GLY A 301 -19.54 0.63 -16.23
C GLY A 301 -19.65 2.03 -15.60
N GLY A 302 -20.23 2.13 -14.39
CA GLY A 302 -20.32 3.40 -13.65
C GLY A 302 -21.23 4.46 -14.27
N ARG A 303 -22.15 4.08 -15.14
CA ARG A 303 -23.04 5.01 -15.88
C ARG A 303 -24.22 5.51 -15.07
N GLY A 304 -24.42 4.98 -13.87
CA GLY A 304 -25.48 5.39 -12.93
C GLY A 304 -24.99 6.48 -11.98
N THR A 305 -25.68 6.60 -10.85
CA THR A 305 -25.29 7.50 -9.75
C THR A 305 -24.64 6.74 -8.59
N ARG A 306 -24.58 5.41 -8.67
CA ARG A 306 -23.85 4.56 -7.74
C ARG A 306 -22.37 4.48 -8.15
N ASN A 307 -21.47 4.57 -7.21
CA ASN A 307 -20.03 4.59 -7.42
C ASN A 307 -19.34 3.38 -6.76
N ASN A 308 -18.30 2.86 -7.41
CA ASN A 308 -17.38 1.90 -6.80
C ASN A 308 -16.44 2.62 -5.80
N VAL A 309 -15.80 1.87 -4.92
CA VAL A 309 -14.88 2.44 -3.93
C VAL A 309 -13.50 2.59 -4.55
N LEU A 310 -12.92 3.77 -4.45
CA LEU A 310 -11.58 4.09 -4.97
C LEU A 310 -10.58 4.44 -3.85
N SER A 311 -11.05 4.72 -2.63
CA SER A 311 -10.18 4.98 -1.48
C SER A 311 -9.92 3.71 -0.67
N THR A 312 -8.78 3.66 0.00
CA THR A 312 -8.45 2.57 0.92
C THR A 312 -9.05 2.87 2.29
N PRO A 313 -9.75 1.92 2.94
CA PRO A 313 -10.30 2.11 4.27
C PRO A 313 -9.18 2.19 5.31
N VAL A 314 -9.42 2.97 6.36
CA VAL A 314 -8.55 3.04 7.54
C VAL A 314 -9.31 2.53 8.76
N ILE A 315 -8.69 1.61 9.51
CA ILE A 315 -9.26 1.12 10.77
C ILE A 315 -8.60 1.87 11.92
N TYR A 316 -9.39 2.56 12.72
CA TYR A 316 -8.92 3.33 13.85
C TYR A 316 -9.97 3.35 14.97
N ASP A 317 -9.58 2.97 16.18
CA ASP A 317 -10.42 2.98 17.38
C ASP A 317 -11.79 2.29 17.15
N ASP A 318 -11.74 1.01 16.73
CA ASP A 318 -12.88 0.15 16.39
C ASP A 318 -13.81 0.70 15.27
N LYS A 319 -13.41 1.76 14.60
CA LYS A 319 -14.15 2.40 13.50
C LYS A 319 -13.42 2.21 12.17
N VAL A 320 -14.19 2.26 11.08
CA VAL A 320 -13.67 2.22 9.71
C VAL A 320 -13.97 3.54 9.01
N PHE A 321 -12.94 4.18 8.48
CA PHE A 321 -12.98 5.47 7.79
C PHE A 321 -12.76 5.24 6.30
N VAL A 322 -13.69 5.65 5.44
CA VAL A 322 -13.60 5.40 4.01
C VAL A 322 -14.38 6.41 3.19
N GLY A 323 -13.83 6.82 2.05
CA GLY A 323 -14.48 7.65 1.06
C GLY A 323 -14.99 6.84 -0.13
N VAL A 324 -16.02 7.36 -0.81
CA VAL A 324 -16.50 6.85 -2.09
C VAL A 324 -16.91 8.04 -2.96
N GLY A 325 -16.74 7.91 -4.27
CA GLY A 325 -17.13 8.95 -5.20
C GLY A 325 -17.00 8.50 -6.63
N GLN A 326 -17.45 9.35 -7.54
CA GLN A 326 -17.46 9.03 -8.97
C GLN A 326 -16.03 8.79 -9.48
N ASP A 327 -15.89 7.70 -10.22
CA ASP A 327 -14.65 7.38 -10.92
C ASP A 327 -14.22 8.53 -11.85
N PRO A 328 -12.93 8.90 -11.88
CA PRO A 328 -12.40 9.95 -12.74
C PRO A 328 -12.76 9.80 -14.23
N GLU A 329 -12.96 8.59 -14.71
CA GLU A 329 -13.38 8.33 -16.10
C GLU A 329 -14.85 8.71 -16.37
N HIS A 330 -15.67 8.92 -15.34
CA HIS A 330 -17.13 9.09 -15.48
C HIS A 330 -17.65 10.47 -15.10
N GLY A 331 -16.82 11.37 -14.56
CA GLY A 331 -17.22 12.74 -14.24
C GLY A 331 -16.82 13.22 -12.85
N GLU A 332 -17.53 14.22 -12.32
CA GLU A 332 -17.16 14.96 -11.12
C GLU A 332 -18.32 15.05 -10.12
N ALA A 333 -19.09 13.97 -9.94
CA ALA A 333 -20.18 13.97 -8.99
C ALA A 333 -19.65 14.08 -7.53
N PRO A 334 -20.50 14.58 -6.59
CA PRO A 334 -20.17 14.63 -5.19
C PRO A 334 -19.75 13.28 -4.64
N GLY A 335 -18.83 13.30 -3.67
CA GLY A 335 -18.41 12.13 -2.92
C GLY A 335 -19.26 11.88 -1.67
N ASN A 336 -18.92 10.81 -0.99
CA ASN A 336 -19.38 10.50 0.35
C ASN A 336 -18.19 10.03 1.17
N PHE A 337 -18.15 10.39 2.44
CA PHE A 337 -17.17 9.89 3.40
C PHE A 337 -17.90 9.37 4.64
N TRP A 338 -17.57 8.17 5.02
CA TRP A 338 -18.22 7.44 6.10
C TRP A 338 -17.26 7.10 7.22
N VAL A 339 -17.74 7.26 8.44
CA VAL A 339 -17.15 6.64 9.62
C VAL A 339 -18.15 5.64 10.16
N ILE A 340 -17.71 4.40 10.20
CA ILE A 340 -18.54 3.22 10.43
C ILE A 340 -18.04 2.57 11.72
N ASP A 341 -18.94 2.24 12.63
CA ASP A 341 -18.66 1.32 13.71
C ASP A 341 -18.36 -0.07 13.12
N GLY A 342 -17.14 -0.56 13.29
CA GLY A 342 -16.68 -1.81 12.70
C GLY A 342 -17.22 -3.07 13.39
N THR A 343 -18.09 -2.94 14.36
CA THR A 343 -18.70 -4.04 15.12
C THR A 343 -19.93 -4.61 14.42
N GLY A 344 -20.47 -5.73 14.94
CA GLY A 344 -21.70 -6.34 14.44
C GLY A 344 -21.47 -7.38 13.34
N SER A 345 -22.56 -7.78 12.66
CA SER A 345 -22.55 -8.82 11.63
C SER A 345 -23.67 -8.65 10.61
N GLY A 346 -23.47 -9.18 9.39
CA GLY A 346 -24.42 -9.10 8.30
C GLY A 346 -24.43 -7.72 7.63
N ASP A 347 -25.58 -7.24 7.19
CA ASP A 347 -25.74 -5.90 6.60
C ASP A 347 -25.92 -4.86 7.71
N VAL A 348 -24.90 -4.04 7.93
CA VAL A 348 -24.85 -3.04 9.00
C VAL A 348 -25.09 -1.61 8.51
N THR A 349 -25.51 -1.44 7.26
CA THR A 349 -25.70 -0.14 6.61
C THR A 349 -26.60 0.82 7.41
N ASP A 350 -27.70 0.30 7.96
CA ASP A 350 -28.69 1.14 8.65
C ASP A 350 -28.38 1.38 10.14
N THR A 351 -27.38 0.70 10.69
CA THR A 351 -27.14 0.68 12.15
C THR A 351 -25.80 1.24 12.58
N ASN A 352 -24.76 1.15 11.73
CA ASN A 352 -23.38 1.35 12.16
C ASN A 352 -22.76 2.68 11.68
N THR A 353 -23.52 3.62 11.17
CA THR A 353 -23.01 4.95 10.85
C THR A 353 -22.70 5.73 12.12
N VAL A 354 -21.42 6.10 12.33
CA VAL A 354 -21.00 7.02 13.39
C VAL A 354 -21.26 8.47 12.94
N TRP A 355 -20.67 8.85 11.81
CA TRP A 355 -20.97 10.11 11.14
C TRP A 355 -20.69 10.01 9.63
N HIS A 356 -21.21 10.94 8.85
CA HIS A 356 -21.14 10.93 7.40
C HIS A 356 -21.02 12.34 6.83
N LEU A 357 -20.20 12.49 5.80
CA LEU A 357 -20.14 13.68 4.95
C LEU A 357 -20.60 13.30 3.55
N GLY A 358 -21.44 14.12 2.95
CA GLY A 358 -21.92 13.92 1.59
C GLY A 358 -22.39 15.22 0.95
N GLY A 359 -22.75 15.20 -0.30
CA GLY A 359 -23.22 16.36 -1.05
C GLY A 359 -22.16 17.46 -1.18
N GLU A 360 -22.48 18.66 -0.67
CA GLU A 360 -21.58 19.83 -0.76
C GLU A 360 -20.42 19.82 0.24
N HIS A 361 -20.34 18.77 1.10
CA HIS A 361 -19.34 18.74 2.16
C HIS A 361 -18.05 18.05 1.75
N ILE A 362 -18.07 17.22 0.72
CA ILE A 362 -16.91 16.51 0.18
C ILE A 362 -17.15 16.18 -1.29
N ASN A 363 -16.12 16.32 -2.12
CA ASN A 363 -16.12 15.81 -3.48
C ASN A 363 -15.66 14.35 -3.53
N ARG A 364 -15.63 13.75 -4.72
CA ARG A 364 -15.10 12.41 -4.92
C ARG A 364 -13.66 12.30 -4.41
N THR A 365 -13.33 11.18 -3.74
CA THR A 365 -12.01 10.96 -3.19
C THR A 365 -11.45 9.60 -3.54
N MET A 366 -10.14 9.56 -3.78
CA MET A 366 -9.32 8.35 -3.89
C MET A 366 -8.33 8.27 -2.72
N SER A 367 -8.22 9.35 -1.94
CA SER A 367 -7.26 9.47 -0.85
C SER A 367 -7.61 8.56 0.32
N THR A 368 -6.57 8.00 0.93
CA THR A 368 -6.63 7.33 2.23
C THR A 368 -6.41 8.37 3.31
N VAL A 369 -7.16 8.31 4.41
CA VAL A 369 -7.08 9.33 5.45
C VAL A 369 -5.85 9.18 6.36
N ALA A 370 -5.46 10.28 6.98
CA ALA A 370 -4.53 10.30 8.11
C ALA A 370 -5.27 10.69 9.38
N ILE A 371 -5.13 9.90 10.45
CA ILE A 371 -5.81 10.14 11.72
C ILE A 371 -4.76 10.24 12.82
N ALA A 372 -4.68 11.42 13.45
CA ALA A 372 -3.76 11.69 14.55
C ALA A 372 -4.37 12.69 15.53
N ASP A 373 -4.12 12.48 16.83
CA ASP A 373 -4.48 13.42 17.92
C ASP A 373 -5.91 13.94 17.87
N GLY A 374 -6.88 13.05 17.54
CA GLY A 374 -8.29 13.39 17.47
C GLY A 374 -8.71 14.17 16.22
N ILE A 375 -7.85 14.22 15.20
CA ILE A 375 -8.11 14.88 13.92
C ILE A 375 -8.02 13.85 12.80
N VAL A 376 -8.98 13.86 11.87
CA VAL A 376 -8.91 13.14 10.60
C VAL A 376 -8.70 14.11 9.45
N TYR A 377 -7.69 13.84 8.63
CA TYR A 377 -7.37 14.58 7.42
C TYR A 377 -7.87 13.80 6.20
N ILE A 378 -8.71 14.47 5.40
CA ILE A 378 -9.37 13.89 4.23
C ILE A 378 -9.05 14.78 3.03
N ALA A 379 -8.46 14.24 1.97
CA ALA A 379 -8.28 14.95 0.72
C ALA A 379 -9.28 14.47 -0.33
N ASP A 380 -9.69 15.34 -1.23
CA ASP A 380 -10.53 14.99 -2.36
C ASP A 380 -9.83 15.29 -3.70
N LEU A 381 -10.36 14.71 -4.79
CA LEU A 381 -9.76 14.84 -6.11
C LEU A 381 -9.92 16.25 -6.72
N SER A 382 -10.78 17.09 -6.16
CA SER A 382 -10.90 18.50 -6.57
C SER A 382 -9.85 19.41 -5.96
N GLY A 383 -8.93 18.87 -5.14
CA GLY A 383 -7.80 19.60 -4.57
C GLY A 383 -8.01 20.10 -3.16
N PHE A 384 -9.10 19.74 -2.49
CA PHE A 384 -9.33 20.16 -1.12
C PHE A 384 -8.79 19.17 -0.11
N LEU A 385 -8.10 19.68 0.92
CA LEU A 385 -7.76 18.97 2.14
C LEU A 385 -8.60 19.50 3.29
N TYR A 386 -9.29 18.60 3.97
CA TYR A 386 -10.14 18.89 5.09
C TYR A 386 -9.57 18.32 6.39
N ALA A 387 -9.60 19.07 7.47
CA ALA A 387 -9.43 18.54 8.82
C ALA A 387 -10.77 18.50 9.53
N HIS A 388 -11.09 17.36 10.08
CA HIS A 388 -12.31 17.15 10.87
C HIS A 388 -11.96 16.60 12.25
N ASP A 389 -12.79 16.91 13.23
CA ASP A 389 -12.77 16.25 14.52
C ASP A 389 -13.18 14.77 14.31
N VAL A 390 -12.35 13.85 14.79
CA VAL A 390 -12.49 12.41 14.50
C VAL A 390 -13.77 11.81 15.09
N GLU A 391 -14.24 12.33 16.22
CA GLU A 391 -15.41 11.80 16.91
C GLU A 391 -16.72 12.37 16.38
N THR A 392 -16.73 13.66 16.06
CA THR A 392 -17.98 14.38 15.72
C THR A 392 -18.17 14.60 14.22
N GLY A 393 -17.08 14.51 13.42
CA GLY A 393 -17.10 14.89 12.01
C GLY A 393 -17.20 16.41 11.80
N GLU A 394 -17.08 17.25 12.86
CA GLU A 394 -17.07 18.71 12.72
C GLU A 394 -15.86 19.15 11.91
N ARG A 395 -16.08 19.98 10.89
CA ARG A 395 -14.99 20.55 10.09
C ARG A 395 -14.25 21.61 10.89
N LEU A 396 -12.94 21.40 11.07
CA LEU A 396 -12.04 22.33 11.74
C LEU A 396 -11.54 23.40 10.77
N TRP A 397 -11.07 22.97 9.60
CA TRP A 397 -10.58 23.83 8.52
C TRP A 397 -10.58 23.14 7.16
N THR A 398 -10.35 23.91 6.11
CA THR A 398 -10.17 23.46 4.73
C THR A 398 -8.98 24.20 4.14
N TYR A 399 -8.13 23.46 3.40
CA TYR A 399 -7.05 23.99 2.56
C TYR A 399 -7.39 23.67 1.09
N ASP A 400 -7.12 24.60 0.18
CA ASP A 400 -7.29 24.47 -1.26
C ASP A 400 -5.89 24.39 -1.89
N ALA A 401 -5.54 23.25 -2.49
CA ALA A 401 -4.28 23.02 -3.20
C ALA A 401 -4.27 23.60 -4.62
N PHE A 402 -5.43 24.08 -5.11
CA PHE A 402 -5.63 24.60 -6.47
C PHE A 402 -5.29 23.61 -7.60
N ALA A 403 -4.97 22.36 -7.29
CA ALA A 403 -4.67 21.28 -8.21
C ALA A 403 -5.28 19.96 -7.71
N ALA A 404 -5.49 18.98 -8.58
CA ALA A 404 -6.08 17.71 -8.20
C ALA A 404 -5.16 16.92 -7.25
N VAL A 405 -5.75 16.32 -6.20
CA VAL A 405 -5.04 15.48 -5.24
C VAL A 405 -5.40 14.02 -5.46
N TRP A 406 -4.44 13.24 -5.93
CA TRP A 406 -4.56 11.79 -6.14
C TRP A 406 -3.98 10.98 -4.99
N GLY A 407 -2.97 11.54 -4.32
CA GLY A 407 -2.30 10.96 -3.17
C GLY A 407 -3.12 11.11 -1.88
N SER A 408 -2.48 10.82 -0.78
CA SER A 408 -3.09 10.89 0.54
C SER A 408 -2.32 11.87 1.44
N PRO A 409 -3.00 12.56 2.37
CA PRO A 409 -2.30 13.32 3.39
C PRO A 409 -1.44 12.39 4.25
N PHE A 410 -0.23 12.83 4.59
CA PHE A 410 0.70 12.08 5.42
C PHE A 410 1.06 12.90 6.66
N VAL A 411 0.82 12.36 7.85
CA VAL A 411 1.11 13.03 9.12
C VAL A 411 2.38 12.46 9.74
N ALA A 412 3.38 13.32 9.93
CA ALA A 412 4.62 12.97 10.61
C ALA A 412 5.28 14.23 11.20
N ASP A 413 6.04 14.08 12.29
CA ASP A 413 6.86 15.14 12.91
C ASP A 413 6.09 16.47 13.16
N GLY A 414 4.81 16.36 13.58
CA GLY A 414 3.95 17.51 13.83
C GLY A 414 3.50 18.27 12.57
N ARG A 415 3.56 17.64 11.40
CA ARG A 415 3.22 18.22 10.09
C ARG A 415 2.30 17.30 9.30
N VAL A 416 1.58 17.91 8.34
CA VAL A 416 0.81 17.24 7.29
C VAL A 416 1.48 17.56 5.97
N TYR A 417 1.84 16.52 5.21
CA TYR A 417 2.40 16.62 3.87
C TYR A 417 1.35 16.15 2.87
N LEU A 418 1.15 16.89 1.78
CA LEU A 418 0.21 16.54 0.71
C LEU A 418 0.77 16.93 -0.64
N GLY A 419 0.87 15.98 -1.57
CA GLY A 419 1.27 16.23 -2.95
C GLY A 419 0.08 16.36 -3.88
N ASP A 420 0.25 17.08 -4.98
CA ASP A 420 -0.78 17.33 -5.99
C ASP A 420 -0.32 17.07 -7.44
N GLU A 421 -1.22 17.31 -8.40
CA GLU A 421 -1.00 17.04 -9.83
C GLU A 421 -0.07 18.07 -10.49
N ASP A 422 0.04 19.29 -9.97
CA ASP A 422 0.98 20.32 -10.48
C ASP A 422 2.41 20.08 -9.99
N GLY A 423 2.58 19.12 -9.06
CA GLY A 423 3.86 18.70 -8.51
C GLY A 423 4.26 19.44 -7.26
N ASP A 424 3.35 20.19 -6.67
CA ASP A 424 3.57 20.83 -5.40
C ASP A 424 3.34 19.86 -4.24
N VAL A 425 4.11 20.03 -3.20
CA VAL A 425 3.93 19.37 -1.91
C VAL A 425 3.75 20.45 -0.85
N VAL A 426 2.53 20.59 -0.37
CA VAL A 426 2.24 21.48 0.74
C VAL A 426 2.65 20.86 2.07
N VAL A 427 3.22 21.67 2.95
CA VAL A 427 3.54 21.33 4.33
C VAL A 427 2.72 22.20 5.25
N LEU A 428 1.79 21.59 5.99
CA LEU A 428 0.96 22.25 6.97
C LEU A 428 1.35 21.83 8.39
N GLN A 429 1.12 22.68 9.36
CA GLN A 429 1.23 22.30 10.77
C GLN A 429 0.09 21.33 11.13
N HIS A 430 0.43 20.19 11.71
CA HIS A 430 -0.59 19.30 12.28
C HIS A 430 -1.30 19.99 13.45
N GLY A 431 -2.64 20.05 13.40
CA GLY A 431 -3.42 20.68 14.48
C GLY A 431 -4.83 21.12 14.07
N ARG A 432 -5.53 21.70 15.04
CA ARG A 432 -6.93 22.13 14.89
C ARG A 432 -7.09 23.49 14.19
N GLU A 433 -6.00 24.20 13.93
CA GLU A 433 -5.97 25.45 13.18
C GLU A 433 -5.17 25.27 11.90
N LEU A 434 -5.61 25.89 10.80
CA LEU A 434 -4.88 25.88 9.54
C LEU A 434 -3.67 26.80 9.62
N VAL A 435 -2.48 26.21 9.55
CA VAL A 435 -1.21 26.95 9.44
C VAL A 435 -0.38 26.32 8.33
N GLU A 436 -0.17 27.08 7.27
CA GLU A 436 0.72 26.69 6.18
C GLU A 436 2.17 27.01 6.55
N LEU A 437 3.06 26.03 6.39
CA LEU A 437 4.50 26.15 6.64
C LEU A 437 5.27 26.39 5.34
N GLY A 438 4.76 25.92 4.22
CA GLY A 438 5.33 26.14 2.89
C GLY A 438 4.75 25.21 1.84
N GLU A 439 5.08 25.50 0.59
CA GLU A 439 4.73 24.71 -0.60
C GLU A 439 5.97 24.57 -1.47
N PHE A 440 6.28 23.33 -1.92
CA PHE A 440 7.55 23.00 -2.54
C PHE A 440 7.33 22.14 -3.79
N ASN A 441 7.69 22.66 -4.97
CA ASN A 441 7.49 21.97 -6.22
C ASN A 441 8.57 20.90 -6.47
N MET A 442 8.14 19.69 -6.83
CA MET A 442 8.99 18.52 -7.12
C MET A 442 9.37 18.38 -8.60
N GLY A 443 8.96 19.31 -9.45
CA GLY A 443 9.25 19.34 -10.87
C GLY A 443 8.36 18.43 -11.74
N ALA A 444 7.47 17.65 -11.14
CA ALA A 444 6.48 16.81 -11.81
C ALA A 444 5.40 16.39 -10.81
N ALA A 445 4.20 16.07 -11.30
CA ALA A 445 3.06 15.63 -10.49
C ALA A 445 3.43 14.63 -9.39
N VAL A 446 2.86 14.81 -8.19
CA VAL A 446 3.05 13.93 -7.04
C VAL A 446 1.73 13.20 -6.78
N TYR A 447 1.56 12.05 -7.42
CA TYR A 447 0.38 11.18 -7.26
C TYR A 447 0.47 10.27 -6.05
N THR A 448 1.64 10.17 -5.43
CA THR A 448 1.92 9.23 -4.36
C THR A 448 1.89 9.91 -2.99
N THR A 449 1.73 9.11 -1.95
CA THR A 449 1.84 9.58 -0.57
C THR A 449 3.31 9.55 -0.13
N PRO A 450 3.84 10.61 0.51
CA PRO A 450 5.17 10.58 1.11
C PRO A 450 5.34 9.48 2.16
N VAL A 451 6.57 9.04 2.39
CA VAL A 451 6.93 8.06 3.42
C VAL A 451 8.14 8.57 4.19
N ALA A 452 8.18 8.32 5.48
CA ALA A 452 9.31 8.71 6.34
C ALA A 452 9.99 7.49 6.96
N LYS A 453 11.32 7.50 6.98
CA LYS A 453 12.14 6.48 7.66
C LYS A 453 13.48 7.05 8.07
N ASP A 454 13.88 6.83 9.33
CA ASP A 454 15.19 7.21 9.89
C ASP A 454 15.54 8.70 9.67
N GLY A 455 14.53 9.61 9.85
CA GLY A 455 14.71 11.06 9.68
C GLY A 455 14.75 11.53 8.23
N VAL A 456 14.53 10.65 7.26
CA VAL A 456 14.46 10.96 5.83
C VAL A 456 13.01 10.92 5.36
N LEU A 457 12.59 11.95 4.62
CA LEU A 457 11.29 12.01 3.94
C LEU A 457 11.49 11.59 2.48
N TYR A 458 10.79 10.55 2.05
CA TYR A 458 10.82 10.06 0.68
C TYR A 458 9.58 10.51 -0.06
N ILE A 459 9.78 11.21 -1.19
CA ILE A 459 8.72 11.69 -2.07
C ILE A 459 8.95 11.12 -3.46
N LEU A 460 7.94 10.48 -4.03
CA LEU A 460 7.97 9.97 -5.38
C LEU A 460 7.06 10.82 -6.26
N SER A 461 7.65 11.65 -7.12
CA SER A 461 6.91 12.28 -8.20
C SER A 461 6.65 11.28 -9.33
N ARG A 462 5.88 11.66 -10.31
CA ARG A 462 5.55 10.81 -11.47
C ARG A 462 6.76 10.11 -12.09
N SER A 463 7.95 10.74 -12.05
CA SER A 463 9.12 10.24 -12.75
C SER A 463 10.42 10.23 -11.93
N ARG A 464 10.39 10.66 -10.67
CA ARG A 464 11.61 10.79 -9.85
C ARG A 464 11.34 10.53 -8.38
N LEU A 465 12.20 9.71 -7.78
CA LEU A 465 12.25 9.48 -6.35
C LEU A 465 13.24 10.47 -5.70
N PHE A 466 12.81 11.10 -4.62
CA PHE A 466 13.61 12.01 -3.81
C PHE A 466 13.72 11.48 -2.38
N ALA A 467 14.91 11.56 -1.80
CA ALA A 467 15.15 11.43 -0.38
C ALA A 467 15.54 12.80 0.17
N LEU A 468 14.76 13.29 1.11
CA LEU A 468 14.91 14.62 1.71
C LEU A 468 15.34 14.48 3.17
N GLU A 469 16.41 15.16 3.56
CA GLU A 469 16.99 15.10 4.90
C GLU A 469 17.50 16.49 5.31
N VAL A 470 17.23 16.89 6.53
CA VAL A 470 17.64 18.20 7.06
C VAL A 470 19.15 18.37 7.00
N GLY A 471 19.62 19.47 6.41
CA GLY A 471 21.04 19.83 6.31
C GLY A 471 21.81 19.11 5.19
N SER A 472 21.14 18.27 4.40
CA SER A 472 21.75 17.61 3.23
C SER A 472 21.85 18.55 2.04
N THR A 473 22.88 18.35 1.25
CA THR A 473 23.07 18.90 -0.11
C THR A 473 23.73 17.82 -0.94
N PRO A 474 23.27 17.52 -2.17
CA PRO A 474 23.79 16.45 -3.01
C PRO A 474 25.25 16.55 -3.32
#